data_dcb521c3f3bac3a227060b6a1afc01bd
#
_entry.id   dcb521c3f3bac3a227060b6a1afc01bd
#
_cell.length_a   1.000
_cell.length_b   1.000
_cell.length_c   1.000
_cell.angle_alpha   90.00
_cell.angle_beta   90.00
_cell.angle_gamma   90.00
#
_symmetry.space_group_name_H-M   'P 1'
#
loop_
_entity.id
_entity.type
_entity.pdbx_description
1 polymer ?
#
loop_
_entity_poly.entity_id
_entity_poly.type
_entity_poly.pdbx_seq_one_letter_code
_entity_poly.pdbx_strand_id
1 'polypeptide(L)'
;MLPIRIVETSYSPEVNLDMERSRFEFFGKSFPEDPKEFYAPIIDWFRIYVTKPNRETIVHFKLDYFNTASSKKLVDILNILKEIHKQKKIILINWYYRSNDDDMLETGQTFSEIVNLPFKFIPY
;
A
#
# COMPACT_ATOMS: atom_id res chain seq x y z
N MET A 1 5.59 -6.27 -17.19
CA MET A 1 4.24 -6.41 -16.60
C MET A 1 3.42 -5.14 -16.85
N LEU A 2 2.12 -5.30 -17.03
CA LEU A 2 1.24 -4.18 -17.31
C LEU A 2 0.95 -3.38 -16.04
N PRO A 3 0.86 -2.06 -16.13
CA PRO A 3 0.50 -1.24 -14.98
C PRO A 3 -0.96 -1.43 -14.59
N ILE A 4 -1.28 -1.13 -13.33
CA ILE A 4 -2.65 -1.05 -12.84
C ILE A 4 -2.99 0.42 -12.60
N ARG A 5 -4.14 0.86 -13.09
CA ARG A 5 -4.67 2.20 -12.84
C ARG A 5 -6.15 2.06 -12.51
N ILE A 6 -6.48 2.35 -11.26
CA ILE A 6 -7.86 2.28 -10.78
C ILE A 6 -8.27 3.69 -10.37
N VAL A 7 -9.42 4.13 -10.87
CA VAL A 7 -9.96 5.44 -10.55
C VAL A 7 -10.67 5.39 -9.19
N GLU A 8 -10.45 6.41 -8.38
CA GLU A 8 -11.09 6.55 -7.08
C GLU A 8 -12.61 6.62 -7.18
N THR A 9 -13.28 5.97 -6.24
CA THR A 9 -14.72 6.13 -6.02
C THR A 9 -14.95 6.68 -4.61
N SER A 10 -16.21 6.88 -4.22
CA SER A 10 -16.52 7.34 -2.86
C SER A 10 -16.20 6.28 -1.79
N TYR A 11 -16.00 5.02 -2.18
CA TYR A 11 -15.78 3.90 -1.25
C TYR A 11 -14.54 3.05 -1.58
N SER A 12 -13.84 3.35 -2.65
CA SER A 12 -12.63 2.61 -3.02
C SER A 12 -11.52 3.56 -3.49
N PRO A 13 -10.26 3.21 -3.24
CA PRO A 13 -9.15 4.14 -3.49
C PRO A 13 -8.75 4.20 -4.96
N GLU A 14 -8.11 5.30 -5.31
CA GLU A 14 -7.28 5.37 -6.52
C GLU A 14 -6.05 4.50 -6.29
N VAL A 15 -5.71 3.69 -7.28
CA VAL A 15 -4.51 2.84 -7.22
C VAL A 15 -3.71 2.98 -8.51
N ASN A 16 -2.44 3.31 -8.38
CA ASN A 16 -1.51 3.41 -9.50
C ASN A 16 -0.30 2.53 -9.21
N LEU A 17 -0.13 1.47 -10.01
CA LEU A 17 0.99 0.56 -9.91
C LEU A 17 1.66 0.49 -11.26
N ASP A 18 2.88 1.02 -11.36
CA ASP A 18 3.62 1.12 -12.62
C ASP A 18 5.11 0.89 -12.33
N MET A 19 5.60 -0.28 -12.72
CA MET A 19 6.98 -0.66 -12.50
C MET A 19 7.96 0.24 -13.27
N GLU A 20 7.66 0.55 -14.53
CA GLU A 20 8.55 1.35 -15.37
C GLU A 20 8.67 2.78 -14.86
N ARG A 21 7.56 3.35 -14.37
CA ARG A 21 7.54 4.72 -13.85
C ARG A 21 7.81 4.79 -12.36
N SER A 22 8.04 3.66 -11.71
CA SER A 22 8.26 3.58 -10.27
C SER A 22 7.15 4.27 -9.47
N ARG A 23 5.89 3.99 -9.85
CA ARG A 23 4.72 4.54 -9.16
C ARG A 23 3.99 3.41 -8.44
N PHE A 24 3.82 3.57 -7.14
CA PHE A 24 3.14 2.59 -6.28
C PHE A 24 2.32 3.39 -5.27
N GLU A 25 1.05 3.67 -5.61
CA GLU A 25 0.26 4.69 -4.91
C GLU A 25 -1.16 4.23 -4.63
N PHE A 26 -1.62 4.51 -3.39
CA PHE A 26 -2.98 4.28 -2.93
C PHE A 26 -3.50 5.58 -2.32
N PHE A 27 -4.53 6.17 -2.93
CA PHE A 27 -5.09 7.46 -2.49
C PHE A 27 -6.59 7.37 -2.28
N GLY A 28 -7.10 7.97 -1.21
CA GLY A 28 -8.53 8.15 -0.97
C GLY A 28 -9.05 7.32 0.19
N LYS A 29 -10.17 6.64 -0.01
CA LYS A 29 -10.84 5.84 1.03
C LYS A 29 -10.97 4.41 0.58
N SER A 30 -10.87 3.46 1.52
CA SER A 30 -10.99 2.05 1.18
C SER A 30 -12.00 1.34 2.08
N PHE A 31 -13.23 1.21 1.58
CA PHE A 31 -14.26 0.36 2.15
C PHE A 31 -15.14 -0.22 1.05
N PRO A 32 -14.53 -0.87 0.03
CA PRO A 32 -15.29 -1.46 -1.07
C PRO A 32 -16.24 -2.53 -0.55
N GLU A 33 -17.36 -2.70 -1.26
CA GLU A 33 -18.38 -3.67 -0.87
C GLU A 33 -17.81 -5.10 -0.85
N ASP A 34 -16.95 -5.43 -1.85
CA ASP A 34 -16.25 -6.71 -1.90
C ASP A 34 -14.73 -6.44 -1.90
N PRO A 35 -14.12 -6.37 -0.71
CA PRO A 35 -12.69 -6.09 -0.61
C PRO A 35 -11.81 -7.17 -1.22
N LYS A 36 -12.24 -8.42 -1.17
CA LYS A 36 -11.49 -9.53 -1.77
C LYS A 36 -11.41 -9.36 -3.29
N GLU A 37 -12.53 -9.06 -3.93
CA GLU A 37 -12.58 -8.84 -5.37
C GLU A 37 -11.78 -7.60 -5.76
N PHE A 38 -11.94 -6.52 -5.01
CA PHE A 38 -11.22 -5.27 -5.29
C PHE A 38 -9.71 -5.45 -5.23
N TYR A 39 -9.21 -6.11 -4.19
CA TYR A 39 -7.79 -6.23 -3.93
C TYR A 39 -7.11 -7.41 -4.64
N ALA A 40 -7.86 -8.38 -5.16
CA ALA A 40 -7.27 -9.56 -5.78
C ALA A 40 -6.28 -9.21 -6.91
N PRO A 41 -6.62 -8.38 -7.90
CA PRO A 41 -5.67 -8.04 -8.96
C PRO A 41 -4.48 -7.24 -8.44
N ILE A 42 -4.67 -6.43 -7.41
CA ILE A 42 -3.60 -5.63 -6.80
C ILE A 42 -2.60 -6.54 -6.10
N ILE A 43 -3.10 -7.48 -5.31
CA ILE A 43 -2.28 -8.46 -4.60
C ILE A 43 -1.51 -9.34 -5.60
N ASP A 44 -2.18 -9.81 -6.64
CA ASP A 44 -1.53 -10.62 -7.68
C ASP A 44 -0.43 -9.82 -8.39
N TRP A 45 -0.67 -8.54 -8.64
CA TRP A 45 0.32 -7.68 -9.26
C TRP A 45 1.59 -7.59 -8.39
N PHE A 46 1.45 -7.38 -7.09
CA PHE A 46 2.59 -7.31 -6.18
C PHE A 46 3.30 -8.65 -6.06
N ARG A 47 2.58 -9.76 -6.05
CA ARG A 47 3.20 -11.09 -6.00
C ARG A 47 4.14 -11.32 -7.18
N ILE A 48 3.77 -10.84 -8.35
CA ILE A 48 4.63 -10.92 -9.54
C ILE A 48 5.77 -9.91 -9.44
N TYR A 49 5.45 -8.67 -9.07
CA TYR A 49 6.43 -7.59 -8.98
C TYR A 49 7.61 -7.94 -8.07
N VAL A 50 7.35 -8.52 -6.91
CA VAL A 50 8.40 -8.81 -5.93
C VAL A 50 9.34 -9.94 -6.36
N THR A 51 9.02 -10.68 -7.42
CA THR A 51 9.94 -11.69 -7.95
C THR A 51 11.15 -11.03 -8.63
N LYS A 52 10.96 -9.84 -9.19
CA LYS A 52 12.04 -9.08 -9.83
C LYS A 52 11.76 -7.57 -9.70
N PRO A 53 11.86 -7.04 -8.49
CA PRO A 53 11.50 -5.65 -8.23
C PRO A 53 12.57 -4.67 -8.71
N ASN A 54 12.21 -3.39 -8.81
CA ASN A 54 13.18 -2.32 -9.02
C ASN A 54 14.17 -2.28 -7.86
N ARG A 55 15.32 -1.63 -8.07
CA ARG A 55 16.32 -1.47 -7.00
C ARG A 55 15.75 -0.72 -5.80
N GLU A 56 14.83 0.19 -6.05
CA GLU A 56 14.17 0.98 -5.03
C GLU A 56 12.68 1.00 -5.29
N THR A 57 11.90 0.69 -4.26
CA THR A 57 10.44 0.71 -4.30
C THR A 57 9.93 1.57 -3.16
N ILE A 58 9.23 2.65 -3.48
CA ILE A 58 8.59 3.51 -2.49
C ILE A 58 7.08 3.41 -2.72
N VAL A 59 6.36 2.89 -1.73
CA VAL A 59 4.92 2.72 -1.81
C VAL A 59 4.24 3.80 -0.97
N HIS A 60 3.32 4.51 -1.58
CA HIS A 60 2.59 5.61 -0.94
C HIS A 60 1.20 5.16 -0.55
N PHE A 61 0.89 5.25 0.73
CA PHE A 61 -0.46 5.05 1.26
C PHE A 61 -0.96 6.38 1.81
N LYS A 62 -1.81 7.05 1.05
CA LYS A 62 -2.43 8.31 1.45
C LYS A 62 -3.93 8.10 1.52
N LEU A 63 -4.36 7.40 2.58
CA LEU A 63 -5.74 6.98 2.76
C LEU A 63 -6.38 7.79 3.88
N ASP A 64 -7.50 8.43 3.57
CA ASP A 64 -8.26 9.19 4.57
C ASP A 64 -8.97 8.26 5.55
N TYR A 65 -9.33 7.06 5.07
CA TYR A 65 -10.05 6.08 5.86
C TYR A 65 -9.97 4.71 5.20
N PHE A 66 -9.97 3.66 6.01
CA PHE A 66 -10.22 2.30 5.54
C PHE A 66 -10.86 1.48 6.66
N ASN A 67 -11.70 0.51 6.27
CA ASN A 67 -12.37 -0.35 7.24
C ASN A 67 -11.50 -1.56 7.59
N THR A 68 -11.99 -2.39 8.53
CA THR A 68 -11.26 -3.56 9.01
C THR A 68 -10.93 -4.55 7.90
N ALA A 69 -11.87 -4.79 6.99
CA ALA A 69 -11.66 -5.72 5.89
C ALA A 69 -10.56 -5.24 4.94
N SER A 70 -10.55 -3.93 4.63
CA SER A 70 -9.48 -3.33 3.82
C SER A 70 -8.13 -3.36 4.55
N SER A 71 -8.12 -3.14 5.86
CA SER A 71 -6.86 -3.15 6.62
C SER A 71 -6.16 -4.50 6.52
N LYS A 72 -6.91 -5.59 6.50
CA LYS A 72 -6.35 -6.94 6.32
C LYS A 72 -5.68 -7.09 4.95
N LYS A 73 -6.29 -6.52 3.91
CA LYS A 73 -5.72 -6.55 2.56
C LYS A 73 -4.47 -5.70 2.46
N LEU A 74 -4.44 -4.55 3.13
CA LEU A 74 -3.24 -3.71 3.18
C LEU A 74 -2.09 -4.45 3.87
N VAL A 75 -2.36 -5.14 4.96
CA VAL A 75 -1.35 -5.95 5.65
C VAL A 75 -0.86 -7.09 4.75
N ASP A 76 -1.74 -7.74 3.98
CA ASP A 76 -1.35 -8.77 3.02
C ASP A 76 -0.37 -8.21 1.99
N ILE A 77 -0.65 -7.01 1.45
CA ILE A 77 0.25 -6.34 0.50
C ILE A 77 1.60 -6.05 1.16
N LEU A 78 1.59 -5.49 2.36
CA LEU A 78 2.81 -5.17 3.08
C LEU A 78 3.66 -6.42 3.34
N ASN A 79 3.03 -7.53 3.68
CA ASN A 79 3.74 -8.80 3.87
C ASN A 79 4.38 -9.31 2.58
N ILE A 80 3.71 -9.13 1.44
CA ILE A 80 4.30 -9.48 0.14
C ILE A 80 5.54 -8.62 -0.14
N LEU A 81 5.48 -7.33 0.19
CA LEU A 81 6.59 -6.40 -0.03
C LEU A 81 7.84 -6.73 0.79
N LYS A 82 7.71 -7.51 1.86
CA LYS A 82 8.86 -7.98 2.63
C LYS A 82 9.86 -8.78 1.78
N GLU A 83 9.39 -9.38 0.70
CA GLU A 83 10.26 -10.12 -0.22
C GLU A 83 11.33 -9.22 -0.85
N ILE A 84 11.00 -7.95 -1.08
CA ILE A 84 11.95 -6.96 -1.60
C ILE A 84 13.09 -6.75 -0.61
N HIS A 85 12.75 -6.63 0.66
CA HIS A 85 13.74 -6.44 1.73
C HIS A 85 14.68 -7.64 1.82
N LYS A 86 14.16 -8.85 1.67
CA LYS A 86 14.97 -10.09 1.70
C LYS A 86 15.98 -10.14 0.57
N GLN A 87 15.68 -9.51 -0.56
CA GLN A 87 16.59 -9.45 -1.72
C GLN A 87 17.63 -8.34 -1.58
N LYS A 88 17.67 -7.65 -0.45
CA LYS A 88 18.59 -6.54 -0.17
C LYS A 88 18.39 -5.37 -1.13
N LYS A 89 17.17 -5.20 -1.64
CA LYS A 89 16.75 -4.03 -2.40
C LYS A 89 16.02 -3.07 -1.48
N ILE A 90 15.91 -1.81 -1.87
CA ILE A 90 15.32 -0.77 -1.04
C ILE A 90 13.81 -0.84 -1.14
N ILE A 91 13.15 -0.90 0.01
CA ILE A 91 11.70 -0.78 0.14
C ILE A 91 11.40 0.24 1.24
N LEU A 92 10.57 1.22 0.94
CA LEU A 92 10.13 2.23 1.88
C LEU A 92 8.63 2.41 1.74
N ILE A 93 7.93 2.47 2.87
CA ILE A 93 6.50 2.75 2.91
C ILE A 93 6.32 4.18 3.38
N ASN A 94 5.76 5.03 2.52
CA ASN A 94 5.36 6.38 2.90
C ASN A 94 3.90 6.33 3.36
N TRP A 95 3.70 6.52 4.67
CA TRP A 95 2.39 6.48 5.29
C TRP A 95 1.96 7.91 5.61
N TYR A 96 0.97 8.40 4.84
CA TYR A 96 0.46 9.75 5.00
C TYR A 96 -0.71 9.74 5.98
N TYR A 97 -0.81 10.78 6.80
CA TYR A 97 -1.92 10.95 7.73
C TYR A 97 -2.20 12.44 7.87
N ARG A 98 -3.48 12.79 8.01
CA ARG A 98 -3.82 14.20 8.30
C ARG A 98 -3.28 14.57 9.66
N SER A 99 -2.74 15.77 9.81
CA SER A 99 -2.05 16.18 11.02
C SER A 99 -2.93 16.11 12.28
N ASN A 100 -4.26 16.14 12.12
CA ASN A 100 -5.21 16.01 13.22
C ASN A 100 -5.79 14.59 13.38
N ASP A 101 -5.27 13.61 12.65
CA ASP A 101 -5.76 12.22 12.67
C ASP A 101 -4.76 11.32 13.37
N ASP A 102 -4.82 11.30 14.69
CA ASP A 102 -3.91 10.49 15.51
C ASP A 102 -4.16 8.99 15.32
N ASP A 103 -5.39 8.59 15.03
CA ASP A 103 -5.75 7.19 14.79
C ASP A 103 -5.06 6.64 13.55
N MET A 104 -5.03 7.42 12.48
CA MET A 104 -4.36 6.99 11.25
C MET A 104 -2.85 6.87 11.45
N LEU A 105 -2.25 7.78 12.20
CA LEU A 105 -0.83 7.67 12.56
C LEU A 105 -0.56 6.41 13.37
N GLU A 106 -1.35 6.18 14.41
CA GLU A 106 -1.20 5.01 15.28
C GLU A 106 -1.38 3.71 14.50
N THR A 107 -2.36 3.66 13.60
CA THR A 107 -2.59 2.49 12.74
C THR A 107 -1.36 2.20 11.87
N GLY A 108 -0.76 3.23 11.28
CA GLY A 108 0.45 3.07 10.48
C GLY A 108 1.62 2.58 11.31
N GLN A 109 1.78 3.10 12.53
CA GLN A 109 2.83 2.65 13.45
C GLN A 109 2.65 1.17 13.81
N THR A 110 1.41 0.74 14.07
CA THR A 110 1.09 -0.65 14.34
C THR A 110 1.42 -1.54 13.14
N PHE A 111 1.05 -1.12 11.94
CA PHE A 111 1.38 -1.87 10.74
C PHE A 111 2.89 -2.02 10.55
N SER A 112 3.65 -0.94 10.79
CA SER A 112 5.11 -1.00 10.64
C SER A 112 5.75 -2.01 11.58
N GLU A 113 5.23 -2.12 12.78
CA GLU A 113 5.70 -3.10 13.77
C GLU A 113 5.33 -4.53 13.34
N ILE A 114 4.10 -4.74 12.88
CA ILE A 114 3.62 -6.07 12.46
C ILE A 114 4.44 -6.60 11.29
N VAL A 115 4.67 -5.77 10.27
CA VAL A 115 5.33 -6.22 9.04
C VAL A 115 6.85 -6.02 9.08
N ASN A 116 7.35 -5.25 10.03
CA ASN A 116 8.78 -4.99 10.19
C ASN A 116 9.44 -4.46 8.90
N LEU A 117 8.79 -3.47 8.29
CA LEU A 117 9.32 -2.74 7.13
C LEU A 117 9.61 -1.29 7.52
N PRO A 118 10.52 -0.61 6.82
CA PRO A 118 10.75 0.81 7.07
C PRO A 118 9.57 1.65 6.61
N PHE A 119 9.01 2.43 7.52
CA PHE A 119 7.95 3.37 7.25
C PHE A 119 8.46 4.79 7.48
N LYS A 120 7.98 5.70 6.68
CA LYS A 120 8.10 7.14 6.91
C LYS A 120 6.68 7.68 7.10
N PHE A 121 6.45 8.37 8.20
CA PHE A 121 5.13 8.92 8.54
C PHE A 121 5.10 10.39 8.14
N ILE A 122 4.17 10.76 7.24
CA ILE A 122 4.14 12.08 6.61
C ILE A 122 2.81 12.76 6.93
N PRO A 123 2.82 13.81 7.78
CA PRO A 123 1.59 14.57 8.06
C PRO A 123 1.22 15.48 6.89
N TYR A 124 -0.08 15.72 6.73
CA TYR A 124 -0.58 16.68 5.74
C TYR A 124 -1.90 17.33 6.15
#